data_57754c7fb49f2465bd104bd00cce2214
#
_entry.id   57754c7fb49f2465bd104bd00cce2214
#
_cell.length_a   1.000
_cell.length_b   1.000
_cell.length_c   1.000
_cell.angle_alpha   90.00
_cell.angle_beta   90.00
_cell.angle_gamma   90.00
#
_symmetry.space_group_name_H-M   'P 1'
#
loop_
_entity.id
_entity.type
_entity.pdbx_description
1 polymer ?
#
loop_
_entity_poly.entity_id
_entity_poly.type
_entity_poly.pdbx_seq_one_letter_code
_entity_poly.pdbx_strand_id
1 'polypeptide(L)'
;MPSDGTFDLSAAGLRADGTDLRISVEVLASKLESTLPGRTRVERRGGGLLGRGEKHVSQIQVELGAQSGTTYQLTIDGGRVEGFRERKSGGIAIKREPLDPDEWIAALTAELQSEAERSAEARAALEGLVR
;
A
#
# COMPACT_ATOMS: atom_id res chain seq x y z
N MET A 1 1.74 10.79 20.55
CA MET A 1 1.48 10.42 19.44
C MET A 1 1.78 11.08 18.12
N PRO A 2 2.84 11.81 18.05
CA PRO A 2 3.23 12.43 16.79
C PRO A 2 3.43 11.42 15.65
N SER A 3 3.98 10.26 15.96
CA SER A 3 4.18 9.24 14.95
C SER A 3 2.85 8.72 14.40
N ASP A 4 1.83 8.71 15.25
CA ASP A 4 0.52 8.27 14.85
C ASP A 4 -0.15 9.28 13.93
N GLY A 5 0.20 10.57 14.10
CA GLY A 5 -0.35 11.61 13.25
C GLY A 5 0.01 11.44 11.79
N THR A 6 1.25 11.06 11.49
CA THR A 6 1.67 10.82 10.11
C THR A 6 0.97 9.58 9.55
N PHE A 7 0.86 8.54 10.35
CA PHE A 7 0.17 7.34 9.95
C PHE A 7 -1.31 7.65 9.69
N ASP A 8 -1.94 8.42 10.56
CA ASP A 8 -3.35 8.79 10.40
C ASP A 8 -3.57 9.63 9.16
N LEU A 9 -2.61 10.49 8.80
CA LEU A 9 -2.72 11.28 7.58
C LEU A 9 -2.74 10.40 6.34
N SER A 10 -1.94 9.32 6.33
CA SER A 10 -1.97 8.38 5.22
C SER A 10 -3.34 7.70 5.10
N ALA A 11 -3.88 7.26 6.22
CA ALA A 11 -5.20 6.64 6.21
C ALA A 11 -6.29 7.63 5.81
N ALA A 12 -6.21 8.84 6.33
CA ALA A 12 -7.18 9.89 5.98
C ALA A 12 -7.10 10.20 4.48
N GLY A 13 -5.89 10.25 3.93
CA GLY A 13 -5.72 10.48 2.50
C GLY A 13 -6.37 9.41 1.65
N LEU A 14 -6.31 8.16 2.09
CA LEU A 14 -6.94 7.07 1.36
C LEU A 14 -8.48 7.09 1.44
N ARG A 15 -9.03 7.83 2.40
CA ARG A 15 -10.48 8.00 2.51
C ARG A 15 -10.97 9.27 1.84
N ALA A 16 -10.05 10.11 1.35
CA ALA A 16 -10.40 11.34 0.67
C ALA A 16 -10.94 11.06 -0.72
N ASP A 17 -11.51 12.08 -1.33
CA ASP A 17 -12.05 11.98 -2.68
C ASP A 17 -11.21 12.74 -3.68
N GLY A 18 -11.35 12.36 -4.94
CA GLY A 18 -10.88 13.16 -6.06
C GLY A 18 -9.38 13.37 -6.08
N THR A 19 -8.96 14.62 -6.25
CA THR A 19 -7.55 14.96 -6.41
C THR A 19 -6.73 14.62 -5.17
N ASP A 20 -7.29 14.82 -3.99
CA ASP A 20 -6.58 14.53 -2.74
C ASP A 20 -6.28 13.04 -2.63
N LEU A 21 -7.23 12.21 -3.02
CA LEU A 21 -7.03 10.78 -3.02
C LEU A 21 -5.90 10.38 -3.97
N ARG A 22 -5.89 10.94 -5.18
CA ARG A 22 -4.84 10.64 -6.16
C ARG A 22 -3.47 11.00 -5.65
N ILE A 23 -3.34 12.17 -5.03
CA ILE A 23 -2.07 12.62 -4.47
C ILE A 23 -1.63 11.67 -3.35
N SER A 24 -2.54 11.34 -2.45
CA SER A 24 -2.23 10.46 -1.31
C SER A 24 -1.78 9.09 -1.78
N VAL A 25 -2.45 8.53 -2.78
CA VAL A 25 -2.11 7.22 -3.32
C VAL A 25 -0.76 7.26 -4.02
N GLU A 26 -0.47 8.34 -4.78
CA GLU A 26 0.85 8.48 -5.44
C GLU A 26 1.97 8.56 -4.41
N VAL A 27 1.76 9.31 -3.34
CA VAL A 27 2.77 9.44 -2.28
C VAL A 27 3.02 8.09 -1.64
N LEU A 28 1.96 7.37 -1.32
CA LEU A 28 2.07 6.05 -0.72
C LEU A 28 2.79 5.08 -1.65
N ALA A 29 2.39 5.05 -2.92
CA ALA A 29 3.02 4.18 -3.90
C ALA A 29 4.51 4.49 -4.05
N SER A 30 4.86 5.77 -4.12
CA SER A 30 6.25 6.18 -4.28
C SER A 30 7.10 5.79 -3.07
N LYS A 31 6.57 5.94 -1.88
CA LYS A 31 7.28 5.54 -0.66
C LYS A 31 7.54 4.04 -0.65
N LEU A 32 6.54 3.25 -1.01
CA LEU A 32 6.68 1.80 -1.03
C LEU A 32 7.61 1.35 -2.14
N GLU A 33 7.52 1.94 -3.31
CA GLU A 33 8.43 1.60 -4.42
C GLU A 33 9.88 1.90 -4.07
N SER A 34 10.13 3.00 -3.38
CA SER A 34 11.50 3.39 -3.07
C SER A 34 12.08 2.61 -1.90
N THR A 35 11.26 2.13 -0.98
CA THR A 35 11.76 1.43 0.21
C THR A 35 11.64 -0.08 0.10
N LEU A 36 10.72 -0.58 -0.73
CA LEU A 36 10.54 -2.03 -0.93
C LEU A 36 10.49 -2.33 -2.43
N PRO A 37 11.54 -1.97 -3.19
CA PRO A 37 11.47 -2.05 -4.66
C PRO A 37 11.26 -3.46 -5.19
N GLY A 38 11.79 -4.46 -4.52
CA GLY A 38 11.64 -5.84 -4.95
C GLY A 38 10.34 -6.49 -4.52
N ARG A 39 9.56 -5.81 -3.70
CA ARG A 39 8.35 -6.37 -3.11
C ARG A 39 7.09 -5.57 -3.42
N THR A 40 7.25 -4.43 -4.09
CA THR A 40 6.13 -3.54 -4.39
C THR A 40 5.88 -3.51 -5.89
N ARG A 41 4.64 -3.69 -6.25
CA ARG A 41 4.21 -3.56 -7.64
C ARG A 41 3.12 -2.52 -7.70
N VAL A 42 3.31 -1.53 -8.54
CA VAL A 42 2.35 -0.45 -8.71
C VAL A 42 1.88 -0.44 -10.15
N GLU A 43 0.57 -0.45 -10.34
CA GLU A 43 -0.02 -0.30 -11.66
C GLU A 43 -0.60 1.10 -11.79
N ARG A 44 -0.34 1.72 -12.91
CA ARG A 44 -0.87 3.04 -13.22
C ARG A 44 -1.64 2.97 -14.53
N ARG A 45 -2.76 3.66 -14.58
CA ARG A 45 -3.56 3.74 -15.79
C ARG A 45 -3.58 5.18 -16.27
N GLY A 46 -3.43 5.34 -17.57
CA GLY A 46 -3.53 6.65 -18.19
C GLY A 46 -4.97 7.06 -18.34
N GLY A 47 -5.22 8.33 -18.23
CA GLY A 47 -6.52 8.89 -18.54
C GLY A 47 -6.57 9.29 -19.98
N GLY A 48 -7.71 9.14 -20.61
CA GLY A 48 -7.97 9.61 -21.94
C GLY A 48 -7.74 8.59 -23.04
N LEU A 49 -8.48 8.78 -24.12
CA LEU A 49 -8.55 7.85 -25.24
C LEU A 49 -7.23 7.68 -25.98
N LEU A 50 -6.39 8.68 -25.96
CA LEU A 50 -5.13 8.65 -26.71
C LEU A 50 -3.92 8.53 -25.80
N GLY A 51 -4.12 8.17 -24.54
CA GLY A 51 -3.04 8.05 -23.58
C GLY A 51 -2.40 9.37 -23.22
N ARG A 52 -3.08 10.47 -23.45
CA ARG A 52 -2.57 11.81 -23.15
C ARG A 52 -2.87 12.31 -21.76
N GLY A 53 -3.75 11.62 -21.03
CA GLY A 53 -4.06 11.99 -19.68
C GLY A 53 -2.94 11.59 -18.75
N GLU A 54 -2.87 12.23 -17.59
CA GLU A 54 -1.92 11.82 -16.56
C GLU A 54 -2.25 10.42 -16.10
N LYS A 55 -1.21 9.61 -15.98
CA LYS A 55 -1.37 8.29 -15.38
C LYS A 55 -1.49 8.43 -13.89
N HIS A 56 -2.36 7.64 -13.31
CA HIS A 56 -2.53 7.62 -11.87
C HIS A 56 -2.57 6.17 -11.38
N VAL A 57 -2.23 6.00 -10.12
CA VAL A 57 -2.16 4.68 -9.52
C VAL A 57 -3.54 4.04 -9.50
N SER A 58 -3.63 2.82 -10.03
CA SER A 58 -4.85 2.04 -9.99
C SER A 58 -4.73 0.87 -9.03
N GLN A 59 -3.51 0.42 -8.73
CA GLN A 59 -3.31 -0.70 -7.83
C GLN A 59 -1.92 -0.65 -7.22
N ILE A 60 -1.85 -0.99 -5.94
CA ILE A 60 -0.59 -1.18 -5.24
C ILE A 60 -0.61 -2.58 -4.64
N GLN A 61 0.47 -3.33 -4.85
CA GLN A 61 0.65 -4.64 -4.22
C GLN A 61 1.96 -4.64 -3.47
N VAL A 62 1.94 -5.12 -2.23
CA VAL A 62 3.14 -5.27 -1.42
C VAL A 62 3.19 -6.68 -0.88
N GLU A 63 4.29 -7.38 -1.12
CA GLU A 63 4.49 -8.74 -0.62
C GLU A 63 5.38 -8.71 0.59
N LEU A 64 4.90 -9.27 1.68
CA LEU A 64 5.62 -9.35 2.93
C LEU A 64 5.59 -10.79 3.43
N GLY A 65 6.40 -11.05 4.44
CA GLY A 65 6.42 -12.38 5.03
C GLY A 65 7.11 -13.39 4.14
N ALA A 66 8.42 -13.42 4.16
CA ALA A 66 9.22 -14.25 3.26
C ALA A 66 8.81 -15.72 3.25
N GLN A 67 8.31 -16.24 4.35
CA GLN A 67 7.94 -17.64 4.44
C GLN A 67 6.45 -17.89 4.31
N SER A 68 5.64 -17.02 4.89
CA SER A 68 4.20 -17.21 4.88
C SER A 68 3.52 -16.57 3.67
N GLY A 69 4.17 -15.59 3.05
CA GLY A 69 3.64 -14.99 1.83
C GLY A 69 2.34 -14.25 2.05
N THR A 70 2.42 -13.02 2.53
CA THR A 70 1.25 -12.16 2.67
C THR A 70 1.33 -11.06 1.63
N THR A 71 0.26 -10.88 0.87
CA THR A 71 0.16 -9.82 -0.11
C THR A 71 -0.87 -8.80 0.36
N TYR A 72 -0.47 -7.54 0.38
CA TYR A 72 -1.35 -6.43 0.66
C TYR A 72 -1.66 -5.74 -0.65
N GLN A 73 -2.93 -5.67 -1.00
CA GLN A 73 -3.35 -5.09 -2.26
C GLN A 73 -4.31 -3.94 -2.01
N LEU A 74 -4.05 -2.82 -2.66
CA LEU A 74 -4.92 -1.66 -2.63
C LEU A 74 -5.35 -1.38 -4.06
N THR A 75 -6.65 -1.32 -4.29
CA THR A 75 -7.21 -1.04 -5.62
C THR A 75 -7.95 0.28 -5.58
N ILE A 76 -7.70 1.11 -6.57
CA ILE A 76 -8.32 2.42 -6.69
C ILE A 76 -9.15 2.43 -7.98
N ASP A 77 -10.45 2.60 -7.85
CA ASP A 77 -11.34 2.59 -8.99
C ASP A 77 -12.41 3.65 -8.80
N GLY A 78 -12.43 4.63 -9.70
CA GLY A 78 -13.47 5.64 -9.72
C GLY A 78 -13.61 6.42 -8.43
N GLY A 79 -12.51 6.70 -7.75
CA GLY A 79 -12.54 7.43 -6.49
C GLY A 79 -12.81 6.55 -5.28
N ARG A 80 -12.93 5.25 -5.49
CA ARG A 80 -13.11 4.29 -4.39
C ARG A 80 -11.81 3.53 -4.16
N VAL A 81 -11.51 3.30 -2.90
CA VAL A 81 -10.32 2.55 -2.50
C VAL A 81 -10.77 1.28 -1.79
N GLU A 82 -10.27 0.16 -2.26
CA GLU A 82 -10.55 -1.13 -1.65
C GLU A 82 -9.25 -1.81 -1.30
N GLY A 83 -9.13 -2.25 -0.06
CA GLY A 83 -7.94 -2.94 0.41
C GLY A 83 -8.21 -4.41 0.62
N PHE A 84 -7.19 -5.22 0.38
CA PHE A 84 -7.24 -6.66 0.60
C PHE A 84 -5.92 -7.13 1.18
N ARG A 85 -6.01 -8.14 2.01
CA ARG A 85 -4.84 -8.88 2.48
C ARG A 85 -5.03 -10.33 2.09
N GLU A 86 -4.08 -10.88 1.34
CA GLU A 86 -4.15 -12.26 0.90
C GLU A 86 -3.01 -13.04 1.50
N ARG A 87 -3.32 -14.16 2.11
CA ARG A 87 -2.32 -15.06 2.66
C ARG A 87 -2.17 -16.27 1.77
N LYS A 88 -0.92 -16.65 1.54
CA LYS A 88 -0.60 -17.78 0.68
C LYS A 88 0.21 -18.80 1.46
N SER A 89 0.06 -20.05 1.08
CA SER A 89 0.90 -21.12 1.59
C SER A 89 1.26 -22.01 0.42
N GLY A 90 2.57 -22.24 0.22
CA GLY A 90 3.03 -23.05 -0.90
C GLY A 90 2.63 -22.49 -2.26
N GLY A 91 2.52 -21.17 -2.35
CA GLY A 91 2.13 -20.53 -3.62
C GLY A 91 0.64 -20.50 -3.88
N ILE A 92 -0.16 -21.07 -2.98
CA ILE A 92 -1.61 -21.12 -3.14
C ILE A 92 -2.25 -20.14 -2.16
N ALA A 93 -3.18 -19.32 -2.68
CA ALA A 93 -3.93 -18.40 -1.84
C ALA A 93 -4.88 -19.18 -0.95
N ILE A 94 -4.73 -19.04 0.37
CA ILE A 94 -5.59 -19.72 1.33
C ILE A 94 -6.58 -18.80 2.01
N LYS A 95 -6.34 -17.51 2.00
CA LYS A 95 -7.26 -16.56 2.61
C LYS A 95 -7.10 -15.19 1.98
N ARG A 96 -8.24 -14.58 1.66
CA ARG A 96 -8.29 -13.22 1.15
C ARG A 96 -9.30 -12.45 1.97
N GLU A 97 -8.85 -11.37 2.58
CA GLU A 97 -9.68 -10.56 3.48
C GLU A 97 -9.80 -9.13 2.94
N PRO A 98 -11.02 -8.60 2.84
CA PRO A 98 -11.16 -7.18 2.56
C PRO A 98 -10.80 -6.37 3.81
N LEU A 99 -10.15 -5.24 3.61
CA LEU A 99 -9.76 -4.32 4.69
C LEU A 99 -10.12 -2.92 4.27
N ASP A 100 -10.71 -2.15 5.18
CA ASP A 100 -10.90 -0.73 4.95
C ASP A 100 -9.54 -0.05 4.82
N PRO A 101 -9.45 1.12 4.18
CA PRO A 101 -8.16 1.79 4.00
C PRO A 101 -7.36 1.97 5.29
N ASP A 102 -7.99 2.38 6.38
CA ASP A 102 -7.29 2.53 7.67
C ASP A 102 -6.82 1.17 8.21
N GLU A 103 -7.64 0.14 8.06
CA GLU A 103 -7.24 -1.21 8.47
C GLU A 103 -6.09 -1.71 7.62
N TRP A 104 -6.11 -1.41 6.33
CA TRP A 104 -5.06 -1.82 5.41
C TRP A 104 -3.73 -1.20 5.81
N ILE A 105 -3.71 0.11 6.05
CA ILE A 105 -2.51 0.80 6.49
C ILE A 105 -2.03 0.26 7.83
N ALA A 106 -2.95 0.04 8.77
CA ALA A 106 -2.60 -0.46 10.08
C ALA A 106 -2.00 -1.86 10.01
N ALA A 107 -2.60 -2.74 9.21
CA ALA A 107 -2.11 -4.10 9.06
C ALA A 107 -0.74 -4.14 8.38
N LEU A 108 -0.56 -3.35 7.33
CA LEU A 108 0.72 -3.24 6.64
C LEU A 108 1.79 -2.73 7.58
N THR A 109 1.49 -1.69 8.34
CA THR A 109 2.44 -1.10 9.29
C THR A 109 2.82 -2.11 10.37
N ALA A 110 1.85 -2.84 10.90
CA ALA A 110 2.12 -3.84 11.94
C ALA A 110 3.04 -4.95 11.43
N GLU A 111 2.82 -5.38 10.20
CA GLU A 111 3.68 -6.41 9.63
C GLU A 111 5.09 -5.90 9.35
N LEU A 112 5.20 -4.66 8.89
CA LEU A 112 6.51 -4.03 8.71
C LEU A 112 7.24 -3.88 10.05
N GLN A 113 6.54 -3.57 11.12
CA GLN A 113 7.13 -3.50 12.44
C GLN A 113 7.70 -4.86 12.86
N SER A 114 6.96 -5.92 12.60
CA SER A 114 7.42 -7.26 12.90
C SER A 114 8.67 -7.63 12.11
N GLU A 115 8.71 -7.26 10.83
CA GLU A 115 9.86 -7.57 9.99
C GLU A 115 11.05 -6.65 10.23
N ALA A 116 10.81 -5.45 10.73
CA ALA A 116 11.86 -4.46 10.93
C ALA A 116 12.94 -4.95 11.90
N GLU A 117 12.59 -5.88 12.77
CA GLU A 117 13.54 -6.47 13.71
C GLU A 117 14.54 -7.39 13.00
N ARG A 118 14.22 -7.83 11.80
CA ARG A 118 15.03 -8.80 11.07
C ARG A 118 15.49 -8.30 9.71
N SER A 119 15.02 -7.12 9.30
CA SER A 119 15.25 -6.63 7.95
C SER A 119 15.43 -5.12 7.95
N ALA A 120 16.57 -4.68 7.40
CA ALA A 120 16.83 -3.25 7.24
C ALA A 120 15.88 -2.63 6.22
N GLU A 121 15.49 -3.41 5.21
CA GLU A 121 14.56 -2.95 4.18
C GLU A 121 13.18 -2.67 4.77
N ALA A 122 12.67 -3.58 5.60
CA ALA A 122 11.38 -3.39 6.26
C ALA A 122 11.41 -2.20 7.20
N ARG A 123 12.55 -2.01 7.89
CA ARG A 123 12.72 -0.86 8.77
C ARG A 123 12.65 0.45 8.00
N ALA A 124 13.32 0.51 6.86
CA ALA A 124 13.31 1.71 6.03
C ALA A 124 11.91 2.01 5.51
N ALA A 125 11.17 0.98 5.12
CA ALA A 125 9.79 1.14 4.63
C ALA A 125 8.89 1.66 5.76
N LEU A 126 9.04 1.10 6.95
CA LEU A 126 8.26 1.53 8.11
C LEU A 126 8.52 3.00 8.41
N GLU A 127 9.80 3.40 8.42
CA GLU A 127 10.16 4.79 8.64
C GLU A 127 9.55 5.72 7.60
N GLY A 128 9.52 5.28 6.36
CA GLY A 128 8.90 6.05 5.28
C GLY A 128 7.41 6.25 5.46
N LEU A 129 6.72 5.26 6.02
CA LEU A 129 5.29 5.35 6.24
C LEU A 129 4.93 6.27 7.41
N VAL A 130 5.80 6.39 8.41
CA VAL A 130 5.51 7.20 9.58
C VAL A 130 6.13 8.60 9.51
N ARG A 131 6.77 8.93 8.41
CA ARG A 131 7.31 10.27 8.16
C ARG A 131 6.45 11.03 7.15
#